data_242169c7f7e34d011805acf30388381b
#
_entry.id   242169c7f7e34d011805acf30388381b
#
_cell.length_a   1.000
_cell.length_b   1.000
_cell.length_c   1.000
_cell.angle_alpha   90.00
_cell.angle_beta   90.00
_cell.angle_gamma   90.00
#
_symmetry.space_group_name_H-M   'P 1'
#
loop_
_entity.id
_entity.type
_entity.pdbx_description
1 polymer ?
#
loop_
_entity_poly.entity_id
_entity_poly.type
_entity_poly.pdbx_seq_one_letter_code
_entity_poly.pdbx_strand_id
1 'polypeptide(L)'
;LRSWYENWNKQSALPEPPQFVETQTVQELRALFQAVRLMGCINVIVGVPGVGKTATARNYCQEQPNTWMITLSPAHSSVTECLLELADALGIDYTRANKGALSRAIRRRLMGTRGLVIVDEADHLGIDGLEQLRAIQDATGIGMVLIGNPRGLFKGGRRAFDDLSRLFSRLARTKQLRKAKKADVLAIAMAWGISGEAELAVMQAIAEKPGALRVLTHTLNQAWLTASGEGAALTEKHINAAFKEVYTNPELLSQV
;
A
#
# COMPACT_ATOMS: atom_id res chain seq x y z
N LEU A 1 -4.88 -35.70 18.20
CA LEU A 1 -3.65 -35.07 18.71
C LEU A 1 -2.43 -35.44 17.88
N ARG A 2 -2.18 -36.77 17.59
CA ARG A 2 -1.04 -37.21 16.78
C ARG A 2 -1.06 -36.67 15.35
N SER A 3 -2.19 -36.71 14.67
CA SER A 3 -2.37 -36.20 13.31
C SER A 3 -2.25 -34.67 13.24
N TRP A 4 -2.66 -33.95 14.28
CA TRP A 4 -2.46 -32.50 14.40
C TRP A 4 -0.98 -32.16 14.58
N TYR A 5 -0.26 -32.90 15.42
CA TYR A 5 1.17 -32.70 15.68
C TYR A 5 2.04 -33.05 14.45
N GLU A 6 1.66 -34.08 13.72
CA GLU A 6 2.32 -34.45 12.45
C GLU A 6 2.10 -33.40 11.36
N ASN A 7 0.90 -32.82 11.26
CA ASN A 7 0.60 -31.73 10.35
C ASN A 7 1.31 -30.42 10.76
N TRP A 8 1.36 -30.12 12.05
CA TRP A 8 2.12 -28.99 12.59
C TRP A 8 3.61 -29.12 12.27
N ASN A 9 4.23 -30.25 12.50
CA ASN A 9 5.64 -30.50 12.19
C ASN A 9 5.91 -30.45 10.68
N LYS A 10 5.00 -30.92 9.85
CA LYS A 10 5.13 -30.79 8.39
C LYS A 10 5.04 -29.32 7.95
N GLN A 11 4.14 -28.54 8.49
CA GLN A 11 4.04 -27.12 8.22
C GLN A 11 5.25 -26.33 8.73
N SER A 12 5.79 -26.68 9.87
CA SER A 12 6.98 -26.03 10.46
C SER A 12 8.29 -26.39 9.74
N ALA A 13 8.32 -27.48 8.97
CA ALA A 13 9.50 -27.90 8.21
C ALA A 13 9.61 -27.27 6.82
N LEU A 14 8.57 -26.55 6.36
CA LEU A 14 8.56 -25.89 5.06
C LEU A 14 9.18 -24.49 5.20
N PRO A 15 10.04 -24.05 4.27
CA PRO A 15 10.49 -22.66 4.27
C PRO A 15 9.27 -21.73 4.14
N GLU A 16 9.12 -20.82 5.11
CA GLU A 16 8.00 -19.86 5.08
C GLU A 16 8.10 -18.94 3.86
N PRO A 17 6.97 -18.67 3.18
CA PRO A 17 6.95 -17.68 2.13
C PRO A 17 7.44 -16.33 2.64
N PRO A 18 8.21 -15.56 1.86
CA PRO A 18 8.70 -14.26 2.29
C PRO A 18 7.53 -13.31 2.59
N GLN A 19 7.45 -12.82 3.84
CA GLN A 19 6.38 -11.94 4.29
C GLN A 19 6.44 -10.57 3.60
N PHE A 20 7.65 -10.08 3.34
CA PHE A 20 7.90 -8.82 2.67
C PHE A 20 9.18 -8.92 1.83
N VAL A 21 9.12 -8.40 0.61
CA VAL A 21 10.26 -8.39 -0.30
C VAL A 21 10.65 -6.96 -0.63
N GLU A 22 11.90 -6.61 -0.41
CA GLU A 22 12.43 -5.28 -0.74
C GLU A 22 12.70 -5.18 -2.25
N THR A 23 11.69 -4.73 -2.99
CA THR A 23 11.78 -4.52 -4.43
C THR A 23 12.33 -3.13 -4.77
N GLN A 24 12.67 -2.88 -6.02
CA GLN A 24 13.08 -1.55 -6.48
C GLN A 24 12.01 -0.49 -6.21
N THR A 25 10.73 -0.84 -6.41
CA THR A 25 9.60 0.07 -6.11
C THR A 25 9.52 0.37 -4.61
N VAL A 26 9.77 -0.61 -3.74
CA VAL A 26 9.85 -0.40 -2.28
C VAL A 26 10.96 0.59 -1.93
N GLN A 27 12.16 0.41 -2.47
CA GLN A 27 13.31 1.30 -2.22
C GLN A 27 13.01 2.75 -2.65
N GLU A 28 12.42 2.92 -3.84
CA GLU A 28 12.03 4.26 -4.33
C GLU A 28 10.97 4.92 -3.45
N LEU A 29 9.99 4.16 -2.96
CA LEU A 29 8.96 4.68 -2.08
C LEU A 29 9.52 5.02 -0.69
N ARG A 30 10.40 4.19 -0.13
CA ARG A 30 11.09 4.45 1.13
C ARG A 30 11.92 5.73 1.05
N ALA A 31 12.69 5.92 -0.03
CA ALA A 31 13.46 7.14 -0.26
C ALA A 31 12.55 8.38 -0.37
N LEU A 32 11.38 8.25 -1.02
CA LEU A 32 10.39 9.31 -1.09
C LEU A 32 9.81 9.64 0.28
N PHE A 33 9.43 8.63 1.08
CA PHE A 33 8.90 8.83 2.43
C PHE A 33 9.91 9.56 3.32
N GLN A 34 11.17 9.16 3.26
CA GLN A 34 12.24 9.82 4.00
C GLN A 34 12.43 11.27 3.55
N ALA A 35 12.43 11.54 2.24
CA ALA A 35 12.55 12.90 1.72
C ALA A 35 11.38 13.79 2.16
N VAL A 36 10.15 13.29 2.08
CA VAL A 36 8.93 14.00 2.53
C VAL A 36 9.00 14.32 4.02
N ARG A 37 9.42 13.36 4.83
CA ARG A 37 9.61 13.54 6.27
C ARG A 37 10.62 14.64 6.57
N LEU A 38 11.79 14.63 5.90
CA LEU A 38 12.85 15.60 6.11
C LEU A 38 12.46 17.01 5.66
N MET A 39 11.74 17.11 4.53
CA MET A 39 11.31 18.40 3.97
C MET A 39 10.06 18.97 4.65
N GLY A 40 9.31 18.17 5.41
CA GLY A 40 8.04 18.60 6.00
C GLY A 40 7.05 19.08 4.94
N CYS A 41 6.88 18.35 3.86
CA CYS A 41 6.02 18.69 2.73
C CYS A 41 4.94 17.63 2.49
N ILE A 42 4.03 17.90 1.54
CA ILE A 42 3.04 16.93 1.09
C ILE A 42 3.47 16.35 -0.24
N ASN A 43 3.44 15.03 -0.38
CA ASN A 43 3.59 14.33 -1.66
C ASN A 43 2.40 13.43 -1.95
N VAL A 44 2.12 13.24 -3.23
CA VAL A 44 1.07 12.33 -3.70
C VAL A 44 1.68 11.15 -4.45
N ILE A 45 1.22 9.96 -4.12
CA ILE A 45 1.57 8.73 -4.82
C ILE A 45 0.30 8.18 -5.47
N VAL A 46 0.28 8.14 -6.78
CA VAL A 46 -0.80 7.52 -7.55
C VAL A 46 -0.29 6.29 -8.29
N GLY A 47 -1.10 5.28 -8.40
CA GLY A 47 -0.69 4.10 -9.15
C GLY A 47 -1.72 3.01 -9.19
N VAL A 48 -1.52 2.09 -10.14
CA VAL A 48 -2.41 0.95 -10.31
C VAL A 48 -2.45 0.08 -9.04
N PRO A 49 -3.58 -0.61 -8.79
CA PRO A 49 -3.68 -1.55 -7.68
C PRO A 49 -2.61 -2.65 -7.76
N GLY A 50 -2.11 -3.09 -6.59
CA GLY A 50 -1.23 -4.25 -6.51
C GLY A 50 0.26 -4.01 -6.77
N VAL A 51 0.72 -2.76 -6.99
CA VAL A 51 2.15 -2.44 -7.19
C VAL A 51 2.96 -2.26 -5.91
N GLY A 52 2.39 -2.57 -4.74
CA GLY A 52 3.12 -2.55 -3.47
C GLY A 52 3.02 -1.28 -2.64
N LYS A 53 2.23 -0.26 -3.02
CA LYS A 53 2.10 1.02 -2.30
C LYS A 53 1.78 0.84 -0.81
N THR A 54 0.64 0.22 -0.51
CA THR A 54 0.14 -0.04 0.84
C THR A 54 1.09 -0.93 1.66
N ALA A 55 1.63 -1.99 1.04
CA ALA A 55 2.58 -2.89 1.69
C ALA A 55 3.85 -2.16 2.11
N THR A 56 4.39 -1.31 1.23
CA THR A 56 5.57 -0.48 1.54
C THR A 56 5.28 0.51 2.66
N ALA A 57 4.12 1.17 2.62
CA ALA A 57 3.73 2.15 3.65
C ALA A 57 3.61 1.49 5.02
N ARG A 58 2.94 0.33 5.12
CA ARG A 58 2.80 -0.44 6.37
C ARG A 58 4.17 -0.88 6.92
N ASN A 59 5.01 -1.46 6.06
CA ASN A 59 6.33 -1.89 6.47
C ASN A 59 7.19 -0.71 6.95
N TYR A 60 7.15 0.42 6.24
CA TYR A 60 7.86 1.63 6.63
C TYR A 60 7.41 2.16 8.01
N CYS A 61 6.09 2.15 8.28
CA CYS A 61 5.54 2.56 9.58
C CYS A 61 5.98 1.66 10.74
N GLN A 62 6.14 0.37 10.49
CA GLN A 62 6.61 -0.57 11.51
C GLN A 62 8.07 -0.37 11.89
N GLU A 63 8.90 0.03 10.92
CA GLU A 63 10.33 0.21 11.10
C GLU A 63 10.74 1.62 11.54
N GLN A 64 9.95 2.64 11.19
CA GLN A 64 10.33 4.04 11.38
C GLN A 64 9.51 4.70 12.49
N PRO A 65 10.14 5.15 13.59
CA PRO A 65 9.45 5.84 14.65
C PRO A 65 8.86 7.17 14.15
N ASN A 66 7.84 7.67 14.84
CA ASN A 66 7.10 8.89 14.46
C ASN A 66 6.56 8.84 13.03
N THR A 67 6.13 7.66 12.59
CA THR A 67 5.43 7.46 11.34
C THR A 67 4.07 6.86 11.64
N TRP A 68 3.01 7.48 11.13
CA TRP A 68 1.63 7.07 11.35
C TRP A 68 0.95 6.84 10.01
N MET A 69 0.14 5.81 9.93
CA MET A 69 -0.60 5.47 8.72
C MET A 69 -2.07 5.29 9.04
N ILE A 70 -2.91 5.89 8.22
CA ILE A 70 -4.35 5.62 8.17
C ILE A 70 -4.72 5.09 6.79
N THR A 71 -5.73 4.23 6.73
CA THR A 71 -6.28 3.73 5.46
C THR A 71 -7.75 4.09 5.41
N LEU A 72 -8.11 4.95 4.47
CA LEU A 72 -9.47 5.42 4.33
C LEU A 72 -10.34 4.45 3.52
N SER A 73 -11.63 4.54 3.71
CA SER A 73 -12.64 3.78 2.99
C SER A 73 -13.82 4.70 2.66
N PRO A 74 -14.81 4.25 1.88
CA PRO A 74 -16.02 5.04 1.65
C PRO A 74 -16.73 5.50 2.93
N ALA A 75 -16.63 4.74 4.04
CA ALA A 75 -17.17 5.13 5.34
C ALA A 75 -16.42 6.31 5.98
N HIS A 76 -15.15 6.51 5.63
CA HIS A 76 -14.28 7.55 6.17
C HIS A 76 -14.14 8.77 5.24
N SER A 77 -15.12 9.00 4.36
CA SER A 77 -15.08 10.07 3.35
C SER A 77 -15.28 11.48 3.91
N SER A 78 -15.84 11.60 5.13
CA SER A 78 -16.03 12.89 5.79
C SER A 78 -14.76 13.39 6.49
N VAL A 79 -14.67 14.70 6.65
CA VAL A 79 -13.58 15.35 7.40
C VAL A 79 -13.49 14.80 8.84
N THR A 80 -14.65 14.60 9.48
CA THR A 80 -14.71 14.13 10.87
C THR A 80 -14.16 12.72 10.99
N GLU A 81 -14.60 11.81 10.14
CA GLU A 81 -14.12 10.42 10.13
C GLU A 81 -12.61 10.34 9.84
N CYS A 82 -12.12 11.11 8.87
CA CYS A 82 -10.68 11.18 8.60
C CYS A 82 -9.87 11.66 9.83
N LEU A 83 -10.40 12.65 10.57
CA LEU A 83 -9.74 13.13 11.80
C LEU A 83 -9.82 12.11 12.92
N LEU A 84 -10.89 11.31 13.03
CA LEU A 84 -11.02 10.22 14.01
C LEU A 84 -9.99 9.14 13.72
N GLU A 85 -9.90 8.66 12.48
CA GLU A 85 -8.87 7.69 12.07
C GLU A 85 -7.45 8.19 12.38
N LEU A 86 -7.18 9.47 12.11
CA LEU A 86 -5.88 10.05 12.41
C LEU A 86 -5.62 10.18 13.91
N ALA A 87 -6.65 10.47 14.71
CA ALA A 87 -6.53 10.54 16.16
C ALA A 87 -6.25 9.15 16.76
N ASP A 88 -6.93 8.11 16.28
CA ASP A 88 -6.67 6.72 16.65
C ASP A 88 -5.23 6.31 16.36
N ALA A 89 -4.75 6.56 15.14
CA ALA A 89 -3.39 6.27 14.75
C ALA A 89 -2.33 7.01 15.60
N LEU A 90 -2.69 8.19 16.12
CA LEU A 90 -1.84 9.02 17.00
C LEU A 90 -1.96 8.65 18.47
N GLY A 91 -2.86 7.74 18.85
CA GLY A 91 -3.16 7.40 20.25
C GLY A 91 -3.77 8.54 21.03
N ILE A 92 -4.62 9.36 20.41
CA ILE A 92 -5.32 10.49 21.03
C ILE A 92 -6.68 10.02 21.54
N ASP A 93 -6.95 10.22 22.81
CA ASP A 93 -8.32 10.06 23.36
C ASP A 93 -9.19 11.23 22.93
N TYR A 94 -10.30 10.91 22.25
CA TYR A 94 -11.23 11.89 21.69
C TYR A 94 -12.67 11.72 22.17
N THR A 95 -12.89 11.00 23.24
CA THR A 95 -14.23 10.81 23.83
C THR A 95 -14.93 12.16 24.00
N ARG A 96 -16.02 12.40 23.25
CA ARG A 96 -16.81 13.67 23.20
C ARG A 96 -16.09 14.86 22.52
N ALA A 97 -15.04 14.66 21.74
CA ALA A 97 -14.40 15.75 21.03
C ALA A 97 -15.21 16.19 19.79
N ASN A 98 -15.42 17.49 19.62
CA ASN A 98 -15.92 18.03 18.37
C ASN A 98 -14.76 18.15 17.33
N LYS A 99 -15.11 18.32 16.05
CA LYS A 99 -14.16 18.43 14.93
C LYS A 99 -13.02 19.42 15.20
N GLY A 100 -13.31 20.58 15.78
CA GLY A 100 -12.30 21.60 16.09
C GLY A 100 -11.37 21.21 17.23
N ALA A 101 -11.89 20.57 18.27
CA ALA A 101 -11.09 20.06 19.39
C ALA A 101 -10.16 18.93 18.91
N LEU A 102 -10.69 18.02 18.09
CA LEU A 102 -9.95 16.92 17.49
C LEU A 102 -8.79 17.42 16.60
N SER A 103 -9.08 18.38 15.71
CA SER A 103 -8.04 19.01 14.87
C SER A 103 -6.93 19.68 15.69
N ARG A 104 -7.28 20.34 16.82
CA ARG A 104 -6.29 20.95 17.73
C ARG A 104 -5.45 19.89 18.44
N ALA A 105 -6.07 18.80 18.91
CA ALA A 105 -5.36 17.70 19.59
C ALA A 105 -4.36 17.03 18.63
N ILE A 106 -4.77 16.73 17.42
CA ILE A 106 -3.91 16.17 16.36
C ILE A 106 -2.71 17.08 16.10
N ARG A 107 -2.93 18.40 15.89
CA ARG A 107 -1.83 19.34 15.67
C ARG A 107 -0.86 19.39 16.83
N ARG A 108 -1.35 19.42 18.08
CA ARG A 108 -0.49 19.40 19.29
C ARG A 108 0.36 18.13 19.35
N ARG A 109 -0.22 16.98 19.01
CA ARG A 109 0.45 15.68 19.04
C ARG A 109 1.53 15.56 17.98
N LEU A 110 1.32 16.16 16.79
CA LEU A 110 2.24 16.11 15.65
C LEU A 110 3.36 17.16 15.75
N MET A 111 3.08 18.30 16.39
CA MET A 111 4.02 19.44 16.46
C MET A 111 5.36 19.04 17.06
N GLY A 112 6.46 19.39 16.38
CA GLY A 112 7.83 19.12 16.84
C GLY A 112 8.30 17.67 16.66
N THR A 113 7.44 16.73 16.22
CA THR A 113 7.83 15.33 16.07
C THR A 113 8.75 15.06 14.90
N ARG A 114 8.77 15.96 13.89
CA ARG A 114 9.45 15.76 12.59
C ARG A 114 9.11 14.40 11.98
N GLY A 115 7.87 13.96 12.16
CA GLY A 115 7.39 12.66 11.73
C GLY A 115 6.83 12.66 10.33
N LEU A 116 6.14 11.57 10.00
CA LEU A 116 5.46 11.36 8.72
C LEU A 116 4.05 10.84 8.96
N VAL A 117 3.07 11.42 8.29
CA VAL A 117 1.70 10.87 8.20
C VAL A 117 1.50 10.32 6.80
N ILE A 118 1.08 9.06 6.69
CA ILE A 118 0.73 8.42 5.44
C ILE A 118 -0.79 8.18 5.43
N VAL A 119 -1.47 8.70 4.41
CA VAL A 119 -2.90 8.51 4.21
C VAL A 119 -3.08 7.63 2.98
N ASP A 120 -3.45 6.38 3.19
CA ASP A 120 -3.72 5.42 2.11
C ASP A 120 -5.20 5.49 1.71
N GLU A 121 -5.48 5.17 0.44
CA GLU A 121 -6.81 5.30 -0.19
C GLU A 121 -7.39 6.73 -0.04
N ALA A 122 -6.50 7.75 -0.13
CA ALA A 122 -6.86 9.15 0.03
C ALA A 122 -7.87 9.66 -1.00
N ASP A 123 -8.10 8.92 -2.08
CA ASP A 123 -9.12 9.19 -3.09
C ASP A 123 -10.57 8.99 -2.60
N HIS A 124 -10.75 8.47 -1.39
CA HIS A 124 -12.05 8.47 -0.71
C HIS A 124 -12.39 9.83 -0.08
N LEU A 125 -11.40 10.72 0.13
CA LEU A 125 -11.64 12.06 0.66
C LEU A 125 -12.17 13.01 -0.40
N GLY A 126 -13.16 13.82 -0.01
CA GLY A 126 -13.52 15.03 -0.74
C GLY A 126 -12.49 16.15 -0.55
N ILE A 127 -12.68 17.26 -1.29
CA ILE A 127 -11.80 18.44 -1.24
C ILE A 127 -11.65 18.99 0.19
N ASP A 128 -12.73 19.06 0.96
CA ASP A 128 -12.70 19.54 2.35
C ASP A 128 -11.81 18.69 3.26
N GLY A 129 -11.79 17.36 3.05
CA GLY A 129 -10.93 16.46 3.79
C GLY A 129 -9.44 16.67 3.47
N LEU A 130 -9.14 16.83 2.18
CA LEU A 130 -7.78 17.12 1.71
C LEU A 130 -7.29 18.49 2.22
N GLU A 131 -8.17 19.52 2.19
CA GLU A 131 -7.88 20.85 2.76
C GLU A 131 -7.63 20.79 4.27
N GLN A 132 -8.39 19.96 4.99
CA GLN A 132 -8.17 19.79 6.43
C GLN A 132 -6.82 19.12 6.72
N LEU A 133 -6.43 18.11 5.95
CA LEU A 133 -5.11 17.48 6.05
C LEU A 133 -3.98 18.49 5.74
N ARG A 134 -4.16 19.29 4.69
CA ARG A 134 -3.22 20.37 4.35
C ARG A 134 -3.10 21.38 5.50
N ALA A 135 -4.20 21.81 6.10
CA ALA A 135 -4.19 22.75 7.22
C ALA A 135 -3.46 22.17 8.47
N ILE A 136 -3.53 20.86 8.69
CA ILE A 136 -2.76 20.18 9.72
C ILE A 136 -1.27 20.21 9.37
N GLN A 137 -0.92 19.90 8.14
CA GLN A 137 0.46 19.89 7.66
C GLN A 137 1.08 21.29 7.73
N ASP A 138 0.40 22.32 7.23
CA ASP A 138 0.84 23.71 7.29
C ASP A 138 1.11 24.19 8.74
N ALA A 139 0.25 23.77 9.69
CA ALA A 139 0.36 24.15 11.09
C ALA A 139 1.46 23.41 11.86
N THR A 140 1.88 22.25 11.39
CA THR A 140 2.78 21.36 12.15
C THR A 140 4.13 21.17 11.48
N GLY A 141 4.26 21.46 10.18
CA GLY A 141 5.44 21.16 9.37
C GLY A 141 5.76 19.67 9.24
N ILE A 142 4.78 18.79 9.50
CA ILE A 142 4.96 17.34 9.39
C ILE A 142 5.08 16.92 7.93
N GLY A 143 5.84 15.86 7.64
CA GLY A 143 5.78 15.21 6.34
C GLY A 143 4.43 14.53 6.14
N MET A 144 3.86 14.61 4.94
CA MET A 144 2.59 13.94 4.62
C MET A 144 2.63 13.29 3.25
N VAL A 145 2.18 12.04 3.16
CA VAL A 145 2.05 11.30 1.91
C VAL A 145 0.61 10.86 1.71
N LEU A 146 0.03 11.24 0.59
CA LEU A 146 -1.30 10.83 0.17
C LEU A 146 -1.15 9.75 -0.91
N ILE A 147 -1.67 8.55 -0.65
CA ILE A 147 -1.64 7.42 -1.59
C ILE A 147 -3.06 7.20 -2.09
N GLY A 148 -3.24 7.04 -3.39
CA GLY A 148 -4.56 6.80 -3.93
C GLY A 148 -4.56 6.29 -5.37
N ASN A 149 -5.77 6.08 -5.88
CA ASN A 149 -5.99 5.71 -7.25
C ASN A 149 -6.04 6.99 -8.12
N PRO A 150 -5.37 7.04 -9.29
CA PRO A 150 -5.40 8.21 -10.17
C PRO A 150 -6.81 8.65 -10.55
N ARG A 151 -7.72 7.69 -10.79
CA ARG A 151 -9.11 8.00 -11.16
C ARG A 151 -9.94 8.56 -10.00
N GLY A 152 -9.58 8.25 -8.77
CA GLY A 152 -10.29 8.70 -7.58
C GLY A 152 -9.87 10.10 -7.15
N LEU A 153 -8.57 10.34 -7.00
CA LEU A 153 -8.01 11.63 -6.57
C LEU A 153 -8.29 12.78 -7.56
N PHE A 154 -8.55 12.45 -8.83
CA PHE A 154 -8.84 13.43 -9.88
C PHE A 154 -10.31 13.37 -10.38
N LYS A 155 -11.22 12.81 -9.59
CA LYS A 155 -12.66 12.84 -9.89
C LYS A 155 -13.16 14.27 -9.85
N GLY A 156 -13.71 14.75 -10.96
CA GLY A 156 -14.33 16.09 -11.04
C GLY A 156 -13.85 16.94 -12.21
N GLY A 157 -13.03 16.39 -13.11
CA GLY A 157 -12.59 17.08 -14.33
C GLY A 157 -11.64 18.25 -14.08
N ARG A 158 -11.58 19.23 -15.01
CA ARG A 158 -10.67 20.39 -14.93
C ARG A 158 -10.83 21.23 -13.65
N ARG A 159 -12.05 21.43 -13.16
CA ARG A 159 -12.28 22.22 -11.93
C ARG A 159 -11.69 21.54 -10.69
N ALA A 160 -11.88 20.24 -10.52
CA ALA A 160 -11.25 19.51 -9.41
C ALA A 160 -9.72 19.48 -9.53
N PHE A 161 -9.19 19.49 -10.74
CA PHE A 161 -7.74 19.60 -10.96
C PHE A 161 -7.23 21.02 -10.60
N ASP A 162 -7.99 22.07 -10.90
CA ASP A 162 -7.62 23.45 -10.54
C ASP A 162 -7.75 23.70 -9.03
N ASP A 163 -8.78 23.15 -8.38
CA ASP A 163 -8.93 23.18 -6.93
C ASP A 163 -7.86 22.34 -6.24
N LEU A 164 -7.59 21.15 -6.76
CA LEU A 164 -6.45 20.32 -6.33
C LEU A 164 -5.11 21.00 -6.65
N SER A 165 -4.96 21.73 -7.74
CA SER A 165 -3.72 22.45 -8.05
C SER A 165 -3.47 23.62 -7.11
N ARG A 166 -4.51 24.28 -6.60
CA ARG A 166 -4.40 25.27 -5.50
C ARG A 166 -4.02 24.60 -4.18
N LEU A 167 -4.63 23.44 -3.86
CA LEU A 167 -4.24 22.58 -2.76
C LEU A 167 -2.79 22.12 -2.90
N PHE A 168 -2.43 21.76 -4.10
CA PHE A 168 -1.18 21.12 -4.47
C PHE A 168 -0.12 22.08 -5.01
N SER A 169 -0.34 23.38 -5.06
CA SER A 169 0.72 24.36 -5.37
C SER A 169 1.91 24.26 -4.40
N ARG A 170 1.73 23.59 -3.27
CA ARG A 170 2.74 23.22 -2.27
C ARG A 170 3.16 21.77 -2.31
N LEU A 171 2.65 20.96 -3.26
CA LEU A 171 3.15 19.61 -3.47
C LEU A 171 4.57 19.64 -4.00
N ALA A 172 5.46 19.03 -3.25
CA ALA A 172 6.83 18.90 -3.71
C ALA A 172 6.92 18.00 -4.94
N ARG A 173 6.16 16.91 -5.01
CA ARG A 173 6.15 15.96 -6.16
C ARG A 173 4.92 15.06 -6.17
N THR A 174 4.55 14.62 -7.39
CA THR A 174 3.64 13.49 -7.62
C THR A 174 4.43 12.31 -8.15
N LYS A 175 4.38 11.18 -7.48
CA LYS A 175 4.97 9.90 -7.95
C LYS A 175 3.89 9.06 -8.59
N GLN A 176 4.08 8.70 -9.85
CA GLN A 176 3.17 7.82 -10.56
C GLN A 176 3.76 6.42 -10.74
N LEU A 177 3.03 5.40 -10.29
CA LEU A 177 3.36 3.98 -10.45
C LEU A 177 2.37 3.35 -11.44
N ARG A 178 2.78 3.23 -12.70
CA ARG A 178 1.90 2.80 -13.80
C ARG A 178 1.76 1.28 -13.93
N LYS A 179 2.81 0.54 -13.56
CA LYS A 179 2.88 -0.92 -13.64
C LYS A 179 3.96 -1.46 -12.71
N ALA A 180 3.92 -2.76 -12.42
CA ALA A 180 5.02 -3.46 -11.80
C ALA A 180 6.27 -3.42 -12.70
N LYS A 181 7.44 -3.28 -12.11
CA LYS A 181 8.71 -3.27 -12.84
C LYS A 181 9.24 -4.70 -12.97
N LYS A 182 9.98 -4.96 -14.04
CA LYS A 182 10.69 -6.25 -14.18
C LYS A 182 11.63 -6.53 -13.00
N ALA A 183 12.30 -5.50 -12.50
CA ALA A 183 13.17 -5.61 -11.33
C ALA A 183 12.40 -6.00 -10.05
N ASP A 184 11.14 -5.55 -9.89
CA ASP A 184 10.31 -5.97 -8.75
C ASP A 184 9.98 -7.45 -8.82
N VAL A 185 9.63 -7.95 -10.02
CA VAL A 185 9.35 -9.38 -10.25
C VAL A 185 10.60 -10.23 -9.99
N LEU A 186 11.76 -9.77 -10.46
CA LEU A 186 13.02 -10.47 -10.23
C LEU A 186 13.37 -10.53 -8.74
N ALA A 187 13.22 -9.43 -8.01
CA ALA A 187 13.46 -9.42 -6.57
C ALA A 187 12.52 -10.40 -5.83
N ILE A 188 11.24 -10.47 -6.23
CA ILE A 188 10.30 -11.45 -5.68
C ILE A 188 10.76 -12.87 -6.03
N ALA A 189 11.13 -13.15 -7.28
CA ALA A 189 11.61 -14.47 -7.68
C ALA A 189 12.81 -14.92 -6.86
N MET A 190 13.79 -14.04 -6.69
CA MET A 190 14.98 -14.31 -5.87
C MET A 190 14.63 -14.62 -4.40
N ALA A 191 13.68 -13.86 -3.83
CA ALA A 191 13.23 -14.10 -2.46
C ALA A 191 12.50 -15.45 -2.29
N TRP A 192 11.88 -15.95 -3.36
CA TRP A 192 11.24 -17.26 -3.41
C TRP A 192 12.19 -18.39 -3.85
N GLY A 193 13.47 -18.10 -4.11
CA GLY A 193 14.45 -19.08 -4.61
C GLY A 193 14.18 -19.53 -6.05
N ILE A 194 13.43 -18.76 -6.82
CA ILE A 194 13.08 -19.04 -8.22
C ILE A 194 14.11 -18.40 -9.14
N SER A 195 14.79 -19.22 -9.97
CA SER A 195 15.82 -18.76 -10.91
C SER A 195 15.63 -19.25 -12.35
N GLY A 196 14.63 -20.12 -12.61
CA GLY A 196 14.37 -20.67 -13.91
C GLY A 196 13.79 -19.62 -14.88
N GLU A 197 14.25 -19.62 -16.12
CA GLU A 197 13.77 -18.66 -17.15
C GLU A 197 12.28 -18.83 -17.45
N ALA A 198 11.78 -20.06 -17.45
CA ALA A 198 10.37 -20.35 -17.71
C ALA A 198 9.48 -19.80 -16.59
N GLU A 199 9.85 -20.04 -15.33
CA GLU A 199 9.17 -19.49 -14.15
C GLU A 199 9.18 -17.97 -14.15
N LEU A 200 10.33 -17.35 -14.43
CA LEU A 200 10.46 -15.89 -14.52
C LEU A 200 9.58 -15.28 -15.60
N ALA A 201 9.49 -15.93 -16.78
CA ALA A 201 8.62 -15.48 -17.85
C ALA A 201 7.14 -15.50 -17.45
N VAL A 202 6.68 -16.57 -16.78
CA VAL A 202 5.31 -16.69 -16.26
C VAL A 202 5.05 -15.64 -15.18
N MET A 203 5.97 -15.44 -14.23
CA MET A 203 5.84 -14.42 -13.19
C MET A 203 5.72 -13.02 -13.77
N GLN A 204 6.48 -12.68 -14.82
CA GLN A 204 6.40 -11.40 -15.51
C GLN A 204 5.03 -11.23 -16.19
N ALA A 205 4.56 -12.27 -16.91
CA ALA A 205 3.26 -12.25 -17.56
C ALA A 205 2.09 -12.06 -16.54
N ILE A 206 2.18 -12.68 -15.37
CA ILE A 206 1.22 -12.48 -14.28
C ILE A 206 1.27 -11.06 -13.74
N ALA A 207 2.46 -10.52 -13.50
CA ALA A 207 2.63 -9.16 -12.98
C ALA A 207 2.15 -8.05 -13.94
N GLU A 208 1.96 -8.34 -15.22
CA GLU A 208 1.37 -7.43 -16.22
C GLU A 208 -0.16 -7.41 -16.19
N LYS A 209 -0.80 -8.39 -15.53
CA LYS A 209 -2.27 -8.45 -15.40
C LYS A 209 -2.79 -7.45 -14.36
N PRO A 210 -4.09 -7.08 -14.40
CA PRO A 210 -4.72 -6.31 -13.34
C PRO A 210 -4.49 -6.95 -11.97
N GLY A 211 -4.06 -6.12 -11.00
CA GLY A 211 -3.64 -6.61 -9.67
C GLY A 211 -2.15 -6.83 -9.51
N ALA A 212 -1.38 -6.85 -10.62
CA ALA A 212 0.09 -6.77 -10.64
C ALA A 212 0.77 -7.70 -9.60
N LEU A 213 1.66 -7.16 -8.75
CA LEU A 213 2.42 -7.94 -7.77
C LEU A 213 1.53 -8.58 -6.69
N ARG A 214 0.32 -8.05 -6.44
CA ARG A 214 -0.63 -8.68 -5.50
C ARG A 214 -1.09 -10.03 -6.03
N VAL A 215 -1.52 -10.08 -7.30
CA VAL A 215 -1.92 -11.34 -7.94
C VAL A 215 -0.74 -12.29 -8.02
N LEU A 216 0.45 -11.80 -8.40
CA LEU A 216 1.66 -12.61 -8.43
C LEU A 216 1.94 -13.25 -7.05
N THR A 217 1.92 -12.47 -5.97
CA THR A 217 2.19 -13.00 -4.62
C THR A 217 1.14 -14.03 -4.18
N HIS A 218 -0.15 -13.77 -4.45
CA HIS A 218 -1.20 -14.74 -4.16
C HIS A 218 -1.00 -16.05 -4.96
N THR A 219 -0.65 -15.93 -6.24
CA THR A 219 -0.35 -17.10 -7.09
C THR A 219 0.83 -17.90 -6.56
N LEU A 220 1.93 -17.21 -6.18
CA LEU A 220 3.10 -17.88 -5.63
C LEU A 220 2.81 -18.58 -4.30
N ASN A 221 2.03 -17.97 -3.40
CA ASN A 221 1.60 -18.61 -2.16
C ASN A 221 0.80 -19.88 -2.43
N GLN A 222 -0.17 -19.85 -3.35
CA GLN A 222 -0.97 -21.02 -3.71
C GLN A 222 -0.11 -22.09 -4.40
N ALA A 223 0.75 -21.72 -5.34
CA ALA A 223 1.65 -22.63 -6.01
C ALA A 223 2.62 -23.32 -5.05
N TRP A 224 3.12 -22.55 -4.07
CA TRP A 224 4.00 -23.07 -3.02
C TRP A 224 3.28 -24.08 -2.11
N LEU A 225 2.03 -23.80 -1.71
CA LEU A 225 1.23 -24.74 -0.92
C LEU A 225 1.05 -26.07 -1.66
N THR A 226 0.75 -26.03 -2.96
CA THR A 226 0.61 -27.23 -3.79
C THR A 226 1.92 -27.99 -3.90
N ALA A 227 3.00 -27.34 -4.32
CA ALA A 227 4.33 -27.96 -4.47
C ALA A 227 4.83 -28.57 -3.15
N SER A 228 4.60 -27.85 -2.03
CA SER A 228 4.96 -28.34 -0.70
C SER A 228 4.16 -29.57 -0.28
N GLY A 229 2.87 -29.62 -0.62
CA GLY A 229 2.01 -30.78 -0.40
C GLY A 229 2.47 -32.01 -1.18
N GLU A 230 3.07 -31.82 -2.35
CA GLU A 230 3.66 -32.86 -3.21
C GLU A 230 5.09 -33.22 -2.82
N GLY A 231 5.73 -32.46 -1.90
CA GLY A 231 7.15 -32.60 -1.56
C GLY A 231 8.08 -32.24 -2.71
N ALA A 232 7.64 -31.39 -3.63
CA ALA A 232 8.34 -31.01 -4.85
C ALA A 232 8.83 -29.56 -4.79
N ALA A 233 9.83 -29.21 -5.60
CA ALA A 233 10.24 -27.83 -5.83
C ALA A 233 9.16 -27.08 -6.61
N LEU A 234 9.08 -25.75 -6.38
CA LEU A 234 8.17 -24.89 -7.10
C LEU A 234 8.58 -24.81 -8.58
N THR A 235 7.66 -25.13 -9.48
CA THR A 235 7.89 -25.15 -10.92
C THR A 235 6.89 -24.26 -11.67
N GLU A 236 7.20 -23.96 -12.94
CA GLU A 236 6.29 -23.26 -13.86
C GLU A 236 4.88 -23.87 -13.87
N LYS A 237 4.78 -25.22 -13.84
CA LYS A 237 3.47 -25.92 -13.83
C LYS A 237 2.65 -25.56 -12.61
N HIS A 238 3.25 -25.52 -11.43
CA HIS A 238 2.59 -25.13 -10.17
C HIS A 238 2.11 -23.68 -10.24
N ILE A 239 2.95 -22.76 -10.76
CA ILE A 239 2.61 -21.34 -10.89
C ILE A 239 1.43 -21.15 -11.87
N ASN A 240 1.47 -21.82 -13.03
CA ASN A 240 0.40 -21.74 -14.02
C ASN A 240 -0.93 -22.34 -13.52
N ALA A 241 -0.89 -23.44 -12.79
CA ALA A 241 -2.09 -24.06 -12.19
C ALA A 241 -2.70 -23.13 -11.14
N ALA A 242 -1.89 -22.65 -10.19
CA ALA A 242 -2.32 -21.72 -9.17
C ALA A 242 -2.85 -20.40 -9.74
N PHE A 243 -2.24 -19.88 -10.81
CA PHE A 243 -2.74 -18.67 -11.46
C PHE A 243 -4.14 -18.84 -12.03
N LYS A 244 -4.45 -19.97 -12.63
CA LYS A 244 -5.82 -20.26 -13.14
C LYS A 244 -6.87 -20.32 -12.03
N GLU A 245 -6.49 -20.74 -10.84
CA GLU A 245 -7.38 -20.79 -9.69
C GLU A 245 -7.59 -19.43 -9.02
N VAL A 246 -6.49 -18.67 -8.87
CA VAL A 246 -6.48 -17.37 -8.14
C VAL A 246 -7.01 -16.23 -9.00
N TYR A 247 -6.74 -16.26 -10.31
CA TYR A 247 -7.04 -15.14 -11.20
C TYR A 247 -8.36 -15.33 -11.93
N THR A 248 -9.38 -14.61 -11.50
CA THR A 248 -10.61 -14.43 -12.27
C THR A 248 -10.46 -13.23 -13.18
N ASN A 249 -10.58 -13.43 -14.49
CA ASN A 249 -10.50 -12.32 -15.45
C ASN A 249 -11.66 -11.33 -15.21
N PRO A 250 -11.39 -10.05 -14.88
CA PRO A 250 -12.46 -9.08 -14.64
C PRO A 250 -13.41 -8.88 -15.83
N GLU A 251 -12.95 -9.13 -17.07
CA GLU A 251 -13.76 -9.04 -18.27
C GLU A 251 -14.86 -10.12 -18.33
N LEU A 252 -14.65 -11.27 -17.68
CA LEU A 252 -15.67 -12.31 -17.58
C LEU A 252 -16.79 -11.94 -16.60
N LEU A 253 -16.51 -11.11 -15.59
CA LEU A 253 -17.48 -10.63 -14.60
C LEU A 253 -18.37 -9.51 -15.15
N SER A 254 -17.97 -8.85 -16.23
CA SER A 254 -18.78 -7.80 -16.86
C SER A 254 -19.82 -8.34 -17.85
N GLN A 255 -19.84 -9.68 -18.09
CA GLN A 255 -20.77 -10.36 -19.01
C GLN A 255 -21.88 -11.11 -18.26
N VAL A 256 -21.93 -11.03 -16.93
CA VAL A 256 -22.99 -11.55 -16.06
C VAL A 256 -23.83 -10.40 -15.53
#